data_071f3e2d8202dcb3e21d0eff3644da3d
#
_entry.id   071f3e2d8202dcb3e21d0eff3644da3d
#
_cell.length_a   1.000
_cell.length_b   1.000
_cell.length_c   1.000
_cell.angle_alpha   90.00
_cell.angle_beta   90.00
_cell.angle_gamma   90.00
#
_symmetry.space_group_name_H-M   'P 1'
#
loop_
_entity.id
_entity.type
_entity.pdbx_description
1 polymer ?
#
loop_
_entity_poly.entity_id
_entity_poly.type
_entity_poly.pdbx_seq_one_letter_code
_entity_poly.pdbx_strand_id
1 'polypeptide(L)'
;MTQPAKVTIDIWSDVMCPWCIIGYSQLQKGLATLQGEVEAEVRWHAFQLNPDMPAEGEEQQAHIARKYGRTPDQMAGARAQMKEIGARAGYSFEYAGEGEAPEARLWNTEKAHKLLLWTLAQYGPEKQTELKLTLFDAHFQQRRNVSDPAVLADLADAGPMLVRPGMTAII
;
A
#
# COMPACT_ATOMS: atom_id res chain seq x y z
N MET A 1 33.13 -17.26 -8.20
CA MET A 1 31.70 -16.86 -8.07
C MET A 1 31.60 -15.36 -8.17
N THR A 2 30.82 -14.85 -9.09
CA THR A 2 30.57 -13.41 -9.23
C THR A 2 29.61 -12.97 -8.12
N GLN A 3 29.91 -11.83 -7.47
CA GLN A 3 28.99 -11.24 -6.52
C GLN A 3 27.74 -10.75 -7.27
N PRO A 4 26.53 -10.84 -6.66
CA PRO A 4 25.32 -10.32 -7.29
C PRO A 4 25.41 -8.81 -7.53
N ALA A 5 24.84 -8.38 -8.64
CA ALA A 5 24.76 -6.95 -8.94
C ALA A 5 23.82 -6.25 -7.97
N LYS A 6 24.28 -5.19 -7.30
CA LYS A 6 23.45 -4.38 -6.40
C LYS A 6 22.69 -3.32 -7.20
N VAL A 7 21.37 -3.29 -7.05
CA VAL A 7 20.50 -2.31 -7.71
C VAL A 7 19.56 -1.67 -6.70
N THR A 8 19.33 -0.37 -6.83
CA THR A 8 18.31 0.36 -6.09
C THR A 8 17.11 0.58 -7.00
N ILE A 9 15.92 0.27 -6.51
CA ILE A 9 14.65 0.44 -7.22
C ILE A 9 13.80 1.43 -6.45
N ASP A 10 13.64 2.63 -7.00
CA ASP A 10 12.81 3.69 -6.43
C ASP A 10 11.38 3.59 -6.98
N ILE A 11 10.38 3.49 -6.08
CA ILE A 11 8.97 3.32 -6.44
C ILE A 11 8.14 4.48 -5.89
N TRP A 12 7.59 5.32 -6.77
CA TRP A 12 6.59 6.33 -6.40
C TRP A 12 5.21 5.69 -6.37
N SER A 13 4.56 5.70 -5.24
CA SER A 13 3.37 4.88 -5.01
C SER A 13 2.47 5.49 -3.94
N ASP A 14 1.15 5.31 -4.12
CA ASP A 14 0.16 5.57 -3.07
C ASP A 14 -0.25 4.26 -2.38
N VAL A 15 -0.56 4.32 -1.09
CA VAL A 15 -1.01 3.17 -0.30
C VAL A 15 -2.42 2.69 -0.68
N MET A 16 -3.16 3.49 -1.43
CA MET A 16 -4.49 3.14 -1.96
C MET A 16 -4.46 2.74 -3.44
N CYS A 17 -3.30 2.64 -4.06
CA CYS A 17 -3.18 2.29 -5.48
C CYS A 17 -3.12 0.78 -5.67
N PRO A 18 -4.18 0.14 -6.23
CA PRO A 18 -4.18 -1.31 -6.43
C PRO A 18 -3.10 -1.76 -7.44
N TRP A 19 -2.82 -0.94 -8.44
CA TRP A 19 -1.79 -1.24 -9.42
C TRP A 19 -0.38 -1.21 -8.84
N CYS A 20 -0.17 -0.46 -7.75
CA CYS A 20 1.13 -0.40 -7.09
C CYS A 20 1.46 -1.72 -6.38
N ILE A 21 0.52 -2.32 -5.65
CA ILE A 21 0.76 -3.63 -5.01
C ILE A 21 0.83 -4.75 -6.05
N ILE A 22 0.02 -4.69 -7.12
CA ILE A 22 0.12 -5.64 -8.24
C ILE A 22 1.50 -5.57 -8.88
N GLY A 23 1.96 -4.36 -9.22
CA GLY A 23 3.28 -4.13 -9.83
C GLY A 23 4.42 -4.59 -8.93
N TYR A 24 4.33 -4.31 -7.63
CA TYR A 24 5.32 -4.80 -6.68
C TYR A 24 5.34 -6.34 -6.59
N SER A 25 4.18 -6.98 -6.57
CA SER A 25 4.08 -8.45 -6.56
C SER A 25 4.71 -9.07 -7.82
N GLN A 26 4.51 -8.44 -8.97
CA GLN A 26 5.16 -8.85 -10.23
C GLN A 26 6.68 -8.61 -10.21
N LEU A 27 7.12 -7.47 -9.66
CA LEU A 27 8.54 -7.18 -9.45
C LEU A 27 9.21 -8.26 -8.59
N GLN A 28 8.58 -8.66 -7.48
CA GLN A 28 9.11 -9.71 -6.61
C GLN A 28 9.26 -11.05 -7.34
N LYS A 29 8.28 -11.42 -8.18
CA LYS A 29 8.40 -12.62 -9.03
C LYS A 29 9.56 -12.52 -10.02
N GLY A 30 9.75 -11.36 -10.64
CA GLY A 30 10.87 -11.11 -11.53
C GLY A 30 12.22 -11.21 -10.81
N LEU A 31 12.35 -10.59 -9.64
CA LEU A 31 13.56 -10.65 -8.82
C LEU A 31 13.89 -12.07 -8.34
N ALA A 32 12.87 -12.89 -8.05
CA ALA A 32 13.06 -14.28 -7.68
C ALA A 32 13.70 -15.10 -8.80
N THR A 33 13.46 -14.77 -10.07
CA THR A 33 14.14 -15.44 -11.21
C THR A 33 15.61 -15.06 -11.37
N LEU A 34 16.03 -13.95 -10.73
CA LEU A 34 17.39 -13.42 -10.76
C LEU A 34 18.11 -13.65 -9.43
N GLN A 35 17.63 -14.59 -8.62
CA GLN A 35 18.24 -14.90 -7.33
C GLN A 35 19.70 -15.33 -7.49
N GLY A 36 20.59 -14.64 -6.76
CA GLY A 36 22.03 -14.84 -6.85
C GLY A 36 22.73 -14.01 -7.94
N GLU A 37 21.98 -13.43 -8.88
CA GLU A 37 22.52 -12.52 -9.91
C GLU A 37 22.31 -11.04 -9.54
N VAL A 38 21.15 -10.72 -8.90
CA VAL A 38 20.78 -9.37 -8.51
C VAL A 38 20.37 -9.32 -7.04
N GLU A 39 20.89 -8.33 -6.33
CA GLU A 39 20.50 -7.92 -4.99
C GLU A 39 19.78 -6.56 -5.10
N ALA A 40 18.45 -6.55 -4.98
CA ALA A 40 17.64 -5.36 -5.14
C ALA A 40 17.28 -4.72 -3.79
N GLU A 41 17.53 -3.41 -3.66
CA GLU A 41 17.04 -2.58 -2.57
C GLU A 41 15.87 -1.73 -3.08
N VAL A 42 14.69 -1.92 -2.51
CA VAL A 42 13.47 -1.17 -2.87
C VAL A 42 13.29 -0.01 -1.92
N ARG A 43 13.09 1.20 -2.46
CA ARG A 43 12.74 2.42 -1.71
C ARG A 43 11.41 2.97 -2.18
N TRP A 44 10.51 3.27 -1.24
CA TRP A 44 9.19 3.80 -1.52
C TRP A 44 9.17 5.31 -1.34
N HIS A 45 8.66 6.00 -2.36
CA HIS A 45 8.49 7.45 -2.38
C HIS A 45 7.02 7.81 -2.39
N ALA A 46 6.69 8.93 -1.75
CA ALA A 46 5.33 9.41 -1.65
C ALA A 46 4.79 9.85 -3.00
N PHE A 47 3.61 9.34 -3.36
CA PHE A 47 2.77 9.86 -4.40
C PHE A 47 1.32 9.80 -3.92
N GLN A 48 0.60 10.92 -3.97
CA GLN A 48 -0.80 10.98 -3.57
C GLN A 48 -1.70 11.05 -4.80
N LEU A 49 -2.51 10.00 -5.00
CA LEU A 49 -3.53 9.99 -6.07
C LEU A 49 -4.63 11.03 -5.86
N ASN A 50 -4.91 11.35 -4.60
CA ASN A 50 -5.96 12.26 -4.18
C ASN A 50 -5.45 13.18 -3.07
N PRO A 51 -4.58 14.17 -3.36
CA PRO A 51 -3.99 15.04 -2.35
C PRO A 51 -5.02 15.91 -1.62
N ASP A 52 -6.15 16.21 -2.28
CA ASP A 52 -7.25 17.01 -1.73
C ASP A 52 -8.33 16.16 -1.02
N MET A 53 -8.07 14.87 -0.76
CA MET A 53 -8.99 14.00 -0.05
C MET A 53 -9.23 14.53 1.36
N PRO A 54 -10.50 14.73 1.77
CA PRO A 54 -10.81 15.20 3.12
C PRO A 54 -10.42 14.15 4.19
N ALA A 55 -10.31 14.60 5.44
CA ALA A 55 -9.91 13.73 6.55
C ALA A 55 -10.90 12.57 6.81
N GLU A 56 -12.20 12.81 6.58
CA GLU A 56 -13.26 11.80 6.69
C GLU A 56 -13.27 10.81 5.53
N GLY A 57 -12.46 11.04 4.51
CA GLY A 57 -12.41 10.21 3.31
C GLY A 57 -13.67 10.33 2.45
N GLU A 58 -13.76 9.47 1.45
CA GLU A 58 -14.91 9.41 0.53
C GLU A 58 -15.25 7.94 0.24
N GLU A 59 -16.54 7.64 0.08
CA GLU A 59 -16.95 6.31 -0.38
C GLU A 59 -16.35 6.02 -1.77
N GLN A 60 -15.81 4.82 -1.94
CA GLN A 60 -14.97 4.49 -3.11
C GLN A 60 -15.73 4.57 -4.43
N GLN A 61 -16.99 4.07 -4.47
CA GLN A 61 -17.76 4.06 -5.71
C GLN A 61 -18.18 5.48 -6.10
N ALA A 62 -18.59 6.29 -5.12
CA ALA A 62 -18.94 7.70 -5.34
C ALA A 62 -17.72 8.48 -5.87
N HIS A 63 -16.55 8.27 -5.29
CA HIS A 63 -15.31 8.89 -5.75
C HIS A 63 -14.96 8.52 -7.20
N ILE A 64 -15.00 7.22 -7.52
CA ILE A 64 -14.67 6.72 -8.87
C ILE A 64 -15.67 7.24 -9.90
N ALA A 65 -16.97 7.23 -9.57
CA ALA A 65 -18.01 7.77 -10.44
C ALA A 65 -17.79 9.26 -10.72
N ARG A 66 -17.51 10.04 -9.69
CA ARG A 66 -17.27 11.49 -9.79
C ARG A 66 -15.98 11.81 -10.57
N LYS A 67 -14.89 11.13 -10.25
CA LYS A 67 -13.55 11.43 -10.80
C LYS A 67 -13.38 10.93 -12.23
N TYR A 68 -13.95 9.77 -12.56
CA TYR A 68 -13.73 9.09 -13.85
C TYR A 68 -14.99 8.97 -14.72
N GLY A 69 -16.15 9.43 -14.26
CA GLY A 69 -17.41 9.38 -15.01
C GLY A 69 -17.89 7.96 -15.33
N ARG A 70 -17.50 6.95 -14.53
CA ARG A 70 -17.84 5.55 -14.79
C ARG A 70 -19.21 5.17 -14.25
N THR A 71 -19.93 4.36 -15.03
CA THR A 71 -21.18 3.74 -14.58
C THR A 71 -20.94 2.59 -13.58
N PRO A 72 -21.92 2.20 -12.76
CA PRO A 72 -21.79 1.07 -11.83
C PRO A 72 -21.33 -0.22 -12.52
N ASP A 73 -21.85 -0.54 -13.70
CA ASP A 73 -21.47 -1.74 -14.47
C ASP A 73 -20.01 -1.70 -14.93
N GLN A 74 -19.56 -0.54 -15.41
CA GLN A 74 -18.17 -0.33 -15.79
C GLN A 74 -17.23 -0.46 -14.60
N MET A 75 -17.65 0.03 -13.42
CA MET A 75 -16.88 -0.11 -12.18
C MET A 75 -16.82 -1.56 -11.72
N ALA A 76 -17.92 -2.31 -11.79
CA ALA A 76 -17.97 -3.72 -11.43
C ALA A 76 -17.05 -4.56 -12.33
N GLY A 77 -17.09 -4.34 -13.65
CA GLY A 77 -16.21 -5.01 -14.61
C GLY A 77 -14.73 -4.72 -14.37
N ALA A 78 -14.37 -3.45 -14.16
CA ALA A 78 -13.00 -3.04 -13.88
C ALA A 78 -12.48 -3.64 -12.55
N ARG A 79 -13.35 -3.70 -11.53
CA ARG A 79 -13.00 -4.32 -10.24
C ARG A 79 -12.76 -5.82 -10.37
N ALA A 80 -13.61 -6.53 -11.10
CA ALA A 80 -13.46 -7.96 -11.34
C ALA A 80 -12.14 -8.26 -12.07
N GLN A 81 -11.84 -7.48 -13.11
CA GLN A 81 -10.58 -7.60 -13.86
C GLN A 81 -9.35 -7.32 -12.97
N MET A 82 -9.41 -6.28 -12.15
CA MET A 82 -8.33 -5.93 -11.22
C MET A 82 -8.09 -7.06 -10.19
N LYS A 83 -9.15 -7.65 -9.63
CA LYS A 83 -9.05 -8.79 -8.71
C LYS A 83 -8.39 -10.00 -9.37
N GLU A 84 -8.76 -10.30 -10.61
CA GLU A 84 -8.17 -11.41 -11.36
C GLU A 84 -6.68 -11.18 -11.66
N ILE A 85 -6.30 -9.96 -12.08
CA ILE A 85 -4.91 -9.60 -12.33
C ILE A 85 -4.10 -9.66 -11.03
N GLY A 86 -4.66 -9.16 -9.93
CA GLY A 86 -4.05 -9.24 -8.60
C GLY A 86 -3.80 -10.67 -8.16
N ALA A 87 -4.81 -11.53 -8.27
CA ALA A 87 -4.69 -12.95 -7.92
C ALA A 87 -3.59 -13.65 -8.72
N ARG A 88 -3.50 -13.40 -10.03
CA ARG A 88 -2.42 -13.91 -10.89
C ARG A 88 -1.04 -13.35 -10.48
N ALA A 89 -0.97 -12.12 -10.02
CA ALA A 89 0.25 -11.52 -9.48
C ALA A 89 0.63 -12.06 -8.10
N GLY A 90 -0.31 -12.69 -7.38
CA GLY A 90 -0.11 -13.24 -6.04
C GLY A 90 -0.65 -12.36 -4.91
N TYR A 91 -1.53 -11.39 -5.22
CA TYR A 91 -2.18 -10.52 -4.24
C TYR A 91 -3.70 -10.63 -4.29
N SER A 92 -4.32 -10.90 -3.13
CA SER A 92 -5.78 -10.95 -2.99
C SER A 92 -6.34 -9.58 -2.59
N PHE A 93 -7.40 -9.14 -3.28
CA PHE A 93 -8.19 -7.96 -2.90
C PHE A 93 -9.48 -8.33 -2.15
N GLU A 94 -9.62 -9.60 -1.72
CA GLU A 94 -10.76 -10.01 -0.94
C GLU A 94 -10.66 -9.50 0.52
N TYR A 95 -11.80 -9.20 1.11
CA TYR A 95 -11.86 -8.84 2.53
C TYR A 95 -11.45 -10.04 3.38
N ALA A 96 -10.49 -9.83 4.27
CA ALA A 96 -9.91 -10.87 5.12
C ALA A 96 -10.32 -10.73 6.61
N GLY A 97 -11.19 -9.78 6.95
CA GLY A 97 -11.70 -9.60 8.31
C GLY A 97 -12.87 -10.55 8.65
N GLU A 98 -13.34 -10.45 9.88
CA GLU A 98 -14.50 -11.21 10.36
C GLU A 98 -15.80 -10.51 10.00
N GLY A 99 -16.84 -11.30 9.68
CA GLY A 99 -18.19 -10.81 9.39
C GLY A 99 -18.30 -10.11 8.03
N GLU A 100 -19.27 -9.19 7.96
CA GLU A 100 -19.53 -8.42 6.73
C GLU A 100 -18.46 -7.35 6.53
N ALA A 101 -17.99 -7.23 5.28
CA ALA A 101 -16.96 -6.26 4.94
C ALA A 101 -17.47 -4.82 5.15
N PRO A 102 -16.73 -3.95 5.86
CA PRO A 102 -17.06 -2.53 5.94
C PRO A 102 -17.15 -1.88 4.56
N GLU A 103 -17.83 -0.74 4.47
CA GLU A 103 -17.88 0.05 3.26
C GLU A 103 -16.47 0.36 2.74
N ALA A 104 -16.25 0.18 1.45
CA ALA A 104 -14.97 0.52 0.83
C ALA A 104 -14.85 2.05 0.70
N ARG A 105 -13.84 2.62 1.34
CA ARG A 105 -13.59 4.07 1.37
C ARG A 105 -12.19 4.40 0.90
N LEU A 106 -12.00 5.61 0.40
CA LEU A 106 -10.70 6.20 0.10
C LEU A 106 -10.37 7.23 1.19
N TRP A 107 -9.10 7.30 1.54
CA TRP A 107 -8.61 8.10 2.64
C TRP A 107 -7.52 9.07 2.17
N ASN A 108 -7.28 10.14 2.93
CA ASN A 108 -6.10 10.97 2.73
C ASN A 108 -4.86 10.19 3.18
N THR A 109 -3.85 10.09 2.33
CA THR A 109 -2.66 9.25 2.57
C THR A 109 -1.43 10.02 3.02
N GLU A 110 -1.54 11.31 3.28
CA GLU A 110 -0.40 12.16 3.67
C GLU A 110 0.32 11.62 4.91
N LYS A 111 -0.43 11.26 5.96
CA LYS A 111 0.14 10.74 7.21
C LYS A 111 0.79 9.39 7.03
N ALA A 112 0.19 8.50 6.24
CA ALA A 112 0.78 7.21 5.90
C ALA A 112 2.12 7.39 5.16
N HIS A 113 2.20 8.33 4.24
CA HIS A 113 3.45 8.66 3.56
C HIS A 113 4.51 9.26 4.48
N LYS A 114 4.14 10.16 5.40
CA LYS A 114 5.05 10.68 6.42
C LYS A 114 5.63 9.56 7.27
N LEU A 115 4.80 8.61 7.69
CA LEU A 115 5.25 7.45 8.46
C LEU A 115 6.20 6.56 7.66
N LEU A 116 5.91 6.30 6.38
CA LEU A 116 6.79 5.52 5.50
C LEU A 116 8.16 6.18 5.28
N LEU A 117 8.20 7.50 5.08
CA LEU A 117 9.45 8.25 4.93
C LEU A 117 10.27 8.25 6.23
N TRP A 118 9.60 8.44 7.37
CA TRP A 118 10.25 8.34 8.68
C TRP A 118 10.82 6.93 8.91
N THR A 119 10.06 5.89 8.56
CA THR A 119 10.52 4.50 8.68
C THR A 119 11.78 4.24 7.84
N LEU A 120 11.80 4.72 6.59
CA LEU A 120 12.99 4.61 5.75
C LEU A 120 14.22 5.27 6.41
N ALA A 121 14.04 6.48 6.95
CA ALA A 121 15.13 7.24 7.56
C ALA A 121 15.66 6.60 8.85
N GLN A 122 14.78 5.99 9.66
CA GLN A 122 15.15 5.44 10.98
C GLN A 122 15.54 3.97 10.94
N TYR A 123 14.95 3.18 10.05
CA TYR A 123 15.03 1.71 10.06
C TYR A 123 15.45 1.10 8.73
N GLY A 124 15.55 1.91 7.67
CA GLY A 124 15.99 1.47 6.35
C GLY A 124 14.90 0.93 5.43
N PRO A 125 15.29 0.55 4.21
CA PRO A 125 14.37 0.21 3.11
C PRO A 125 13.58 -1.07 3.36
N GLU A 126 14.14 -2.08 4.02
CA GLU A 126 13.44 -3.32 4.32
C GLU A 126 12.25 -3.09 5.24
N LYS A 127 12.44 -2.31 6.32
CA LYS A 127 11.39 -1.95 7.26
C LYS A 127 10.34 -1.04 6.63
N GLN A 128 10.74 -0.12 5.76
CA GLN A 128 9.81 0.68 4.98
C GLN A 128 8.94 -0.22 4.10
N THR A 129 9.50 -1.21 3.43
CA THR A 129 8.75 -2.14 2.60
C THR A 129 7.79 -2.99 3.41
N GLU A 130 8.20 -3.52 4.56
CA GLU A 130 7.31 -4.26 5.48
C GLU A 130 6.09 -3.40 5.86
N LEU A 131 6.31 -2.16 6.28
CA LEU A 131 5.23 -1.25 6.62
C LEU A 131 4.36 -0.90 5.41
N LYS A 132 4.95 -0.70 4.23
CA LYS A 132 4.20 -0.43 2.99
C LYS A 132 3.24 -1.57 2.65
N LEU A 133 3.68 -2.82 2.76
CA LEU A 133 2.85 -4.00 2.53
C LEU A 133 1.74 -4.11 3.59
N THR A 134 2.06 -3.85 4.84
CA THR A 134 1.07 -3.80 5.93
C THR A 134 -0.01 -2.75 5.67
N LEU A 135 0.35 -1.57 5.16
CA LEU A 135 -0.60 -0.51 4.78
C LEU A 135 -1.48 -0.92 3.59
N PHE A 136 -0.95 -1.60 2.59
CA PHE A 136 -1.75 -2.17 1.50
C PHE A 136 -2.78 -3.16 2.03
N ASP A 137 -2.38 -4.10 2.88
CA ASP A 137 -3.28 -5.09 3.48
C ASP A 137 -4.35 -4.43 4.36
N ALA A 138 -3.96 -3.45 5.17
CA ALA A 138 -4.89 -2.68 5.99
C ALA A 138 -5.95 -1.97 5.15
N HIS A 139 -5.56 -1.39 4.03
CA HIS A 139 -6.50 -0.70 3.14
C HIS A 139 -7.36 -1.69 2.33
N PHE A 140 -6.73 -2.62 1.59
CA PHE A 140 -7.44 -3.46 0.63
C PHE A 140 -8.14 -4.66 1.27
N GLN A 141 -7.50 -5.33 2.23
CA GLN A 141 -8.01 -6.57 2.82
C GLN A 141 -8.74 -6.36 4.13
N GLN A 142 -8.40 -5.32 4.90
CA GLN A 142 -9.01 -5.06 6.21
C GLN A 142 -9.94 -3.84 6.21
N ARG A 143 -9.91 -3.03 5.16
CA ARG A 143 -10.70 -1.78 5.01
C ARG A 143 -10.54 -0.80 6.17
N ARG A 144 -9.34 -0.75 6.75
CA ARG A 144 -8.98 0.16 7.84
C ARG A 144 -8.73 1.58 7.32
N ASN A 145 -8.99 2.55 8.19
CA ASN A 145 -8.71 3.97 7.90
C ASN A 145 -7.21 4.28 8.02
N VAL A 146 -6.50 4.29 6.90
CA VAL A 146 -5.06 4.59 6.84
C VAL A 146 -4.72 6.08 6.95
N SER A 147 -5.71 6.95 7.22
CA SER A 147 -5.51 8.36 7.59
C SER A 147 -5.53 8.60 9.09
N ASP A 148 -6.02 7.63 9.88
CA ASP A 148 -6.14 7.72 11.33
C ASP A 148 -4.80 7.44 12.00
N PRO A 149 -4.25 8.40 12.79
CA PRO A 149 -3.00 8.20 13.51
C PRO A 149 -2.99 6.98 14.43
N ALA A 150 -4.12 6.65 15.07
CA ALA A 150 -4.21 5.48 15.95
C ALA A 150 -4.09 4.18 15.15
N VAL A 151 -4.71 4.10 13.97
CA VAL A 151 -4.59 2.97 13.05
C VAL A 151 -3.15 2.85 12.54
N LEU A 152 -2.53 3.95 12.14
CA LEU A 152 -1.16 3.97 11.66
C LEU A 152 -0.16 3.53 12.73
N ALA A 153 -0.35 3.96 13.99
CA ALA A 153 0.46 3.53 15.11
C ALA A 153 0.33 2.02 15.37
N ASP A 154 -0.91 1.51 15.37
CA ASP A 154 -1.20 0.07 15.53
C ASP A 154 -0.54 -0.77 14.41
N LEU A 155 -0.63 -0.32 13.16
CA LEU A 155 -0.01 -1.02 12.03
C LEU A 155 1.53 -1.02 12.09
N ALA A 156 2.12 0.06 12.56
CA ALA A 156 3.57 0.15 12.76
C ALA A 156 4.04 -0.75 13.92
N ASP A 157 3.22 -0.91 14.96
CA ASP A 157 3.53 -1.75 16.13
C ASP A 157 3.31 -3.24 15.86
N ALA A 158 2.33 -3.59 15.06
CA ALA A 158 2.04 -4.97 14.65
C ALA A 158 3.15 -5.60 13.79
N GLY A 159 3.98 -4.76 13.12
CA GLY A 159 5.22 -5.18 12.48
C GLY A 159 6.35 -5.37 13.51
N PRO A 160 7.55 -5.80 13.10
CA PRO A 160 8.71 -5.88 13.98
C PRO A 160 9.26 -4.50 14.40
N MET A 161 8.50 -3.44 14.17
CA MET A 161 8.80 -2.08 14.59
C MET A 161 8.20 -1.81 15.97
N LEU A 162 9.07 -1.57 16.94
CA LEU A 162 8.67 -1.09 18.26
C LEU A 162 8.24 0.37 18.15
N VAL A 163 7.00 0.66 18.57
CA VAL A 163 6.54 2.04 18.77
C VAL A 163 7.40 2.69 19.85
N ARG A 164 8.16 3.71 19.47
CA ARG A 164 8.92 4.52 20.44
C ARG A 164 8.10 5.72 20.90
N PRO A 165 8.27 6.17 22.16
CA PRO A 165 7.67 7.41 22.61
C PRO A 165 8.02 8.57 21.66
N GLY A 166 7.01 9.30 21.19
CA GLY A 166 7.17 10.40 20.23
C GLY A 166 6.73 10.11 18.80
N MET A 167 6.44 8.84 18.43
CA MET A 167 5.97 8.50 17.08
C MET A 167 4.61 9.13 16.75
N THR A 168 3.76 9.30 17.75
CA THR A 168 2.44 9.95 17.61
C THR A 168 2.54 11.43 17.17
N ALA A 169 3.68 12.06 17.39
CA ALA A 169 3.92 13.44 16.97
C ALA A 169 4.31 13.59 15.48
N ILE A 170 4.57 12.48 14.80
CA ILE A 170 5.02 12.45 13.40
C ILE A 170 3.84 12.23 12.44
N ILE A 171 2.75 11.59 12.90
CA ILE A 171 1.55 11.22 12.15
C ILE A 171 0.29 12.03 12.59
#